data_bfdaef56ab5060b74a298b7ce7ba0c4e
#
_entry.id   bfdaef56ab5060b74a298b7ce7ba0c4e
#
_cell.length_a   1.000
_cell.length_b   1.000
_cell.length_c   1.000
_cell.angle_alpha   90.00
_cell.angle_beta   90.00
_cell.angle_gamma   90.00
#
_symmetry.space_group_name_H-M   'P 1'
#
loop_
_entity.id
_entity.type
_entity.pdbx_description
1 polymer ?
#
loop_
_entity_poly.entity_id
_entity_poly.type
_entity_poly.pdbx_seq_one_letter_code
_entity_poly.pdbx_strand_id
1 'polypeptide(L)'
;MPSISFLKNLGVLLTGWLLLCCGAGAAENGRILMVTEATFPPYEFREGNAIMGIDPEIMREVARRTGRELVIEDMSFDSVITAVVSGKADVAASGITVTPERRGKVDFSIPYVEAAQVIIVPKGSPIRGREDIRGRRIGVQHGATGDIYVTRNIQQPERFPNGALAVAAVAAGKVDAAVIDQDPARMYVAGNDRLEILPEPLTSESYAIAVRKGNPELLQDINSAIADLKASGRLEEIRTAYAAMQVKSAAGAGKHAAGGNWLENMWLDLKDSFDVNFMQEGRWKYLANGFLVTVEVSFFSVLLGILMGFVVAVIRATHDKTGNFR
;
A
#
# COMPACT_ATOMS: atom_id res chain seq x y z
N MET A 1 7.07 60.05 -10.82
CA MET A 1 6.59 59.68 -9.48
C MET A 1 5.30 58.90 -9.62
N PRO A 2 5.27 57.62 -9.30
CA PRO A 2 4.00 56.86 -9.37
C PRO A 2 3.12 57.29 -8.20
N SER A 3 1.83 57.45 -8.47
CA SER A 3 0.85 57.99 -7.55
C SER A 3 0.60 57.07 -6.35
N ILE A 4 0.43 57.66 -5.18
CA ILE A 4 0.15 57.00 -3.88
C ILE A 4 -1.07 56.06 -3.93
N SER A 5 -1.95 56.20 -4.94
CA SER A 5 -3.11 55.38 -5.20
C SER A 5 -2.77 53.96 -5.66
N PHE A 6 -1.62 53.76 -6.37
CA PHE A 6 -1.20 52.44 -6.84
C PHE A 6 -0.68 51.55 -5.71
N LEU A 7 0.00 52.13 -4.76
CA LEU A 7 0.53 51.41 -3.58
C LEU A 7 -0.57 50.98 -2.59
N LYS A 8 -1.68 51.71 -2.48
CA LYS A 8 -2.82 51.32 -1.64
C LYS A 8 -3.56 50.10 -2.19
N ASN A 9 -3.72 50.00 -3.52
CA ASN A 9 -4.40 48.87 -4.15
C ASN A 9 -3.56 47.61 -4.16
N LEU A 10 -2.22 47.71 -4.16
CA LEU A 10 -1.32 46.57 -4.07
C LEU A 10 -1.32 45.96 -2.65
N GLY A 11 -1.47 46.80 -1.61
CA GLY A 11 -1.55 46.34 -0.19
C GLY A 11 -2.85 45.56 0.08
N VAL A 12 -3.97 45.98 -0.52
CA VAL A 12 -5.25 45.26 -0.35
C VAL A 12 -5.29 43.91 -1.07
N LEU A 13 -4.61 43.81 -2.22
CA LEU A 13 -4.48 42.53 -2.94
C LEU A 13 -3.55 41.51 -2.20
N LEU A 14 -2.47 41.99 -1.56
CA LEU A 14 -1.56 41.14 -0.79
C LEU A 14 -2.18 40.67 0.54
N THR A 15 -2.96 41.52 1.22
CA THR A 15 -3.69 41.11 2.44
C THR A 15 -4.84 40.17 2.16
N GLY A 16 -5.51 40.31 1.00
CA GLY A 16 -6.56 39.37 0.54
C GLY A 16 -6.01 37.98 0.25
N TRP A 17 -4.79 37.86 -0.26
CA TRP A 17 -4.13 36.57 -0.54
C TRP A 17 -3.61 35.87 0.73
N LEU A 18 -3.19 36.64 1.73
CA LEU A 18 -2.74 36.05 3.03
C LEU A 18 -3.91 35.50 3.85
N LEU A 19 -5.12 36.03 3.69
CA LEU A 19 -6.33 35.55 4.37
C LEU A 19 -6.94 34.29 3.71
N LEU A 20 -6.63 34.00 2.45
CA LEU A 20 -7.05 32.75 1.79
C LEU A 20 -6.18 31.54 2.15
N CYS A 21 -4.98 31.73 2.72
CA CYS A 21 -4.10 30.63 3.14
C CYS A 21 -4.36 30.12 4.56
N CYS A 22 -5.18 30.80 5.36
CA CYS A 22 -5.56 30.35 6.72
C CYS A 22 -6.84 29.52 6.79
N GLY A 23 -7.44 29.16 5.65
CA GLY A 23 -8.66 28.36 5.56
C GLY A 23 -8.47 26.84 5.39
N ALA A 24 -7.28 26.30 5.52
CA ALA A 24 -7.00 24.87 5.36
C ALA A 24 -6.94 24.13 6.71
N GLY A 25 -7.96 24.32 7.53
CA GLY A 25 -8.15 23.66 8.82
C GLY A 25 -9.61 23.33 9.11
N ALA A 26 -10.45 23.23 8.09
CA ALA A 26 -11.76 22.61 8.26
C ALA A 26 -11.53 21.11 8.42
N ALA A 27 -11.70 20.60 9.64
CA ALA A 27 -11.79 19.18 9.92
C ALA A 27 -12.73 18.56 8.87
N GLU A 28 -12.23 17.60 8.09
CA GLU A 28 -13.05 16.72 7.25
C GLU A 28 -13.89 15.85 8.20
N ASN A 29 -14.93 16.43 8.80
CA ASN A 29 -15.82 15.78 9.76
C ASN A 29 -16.71 14.70 9.13
N GLY A 30 -16.39 14.22 7.93
CA GLY A 30 -17.18 13.23 7.21
C GLY A 30 -16.42 12.02 6.69
N ARG A 31 -15.08 11.93 6.81
CA ARG A 31 -14.27 10.87 6.18
C ARG A 31 -13.31 10.21 7.16
N ILE A 32 -13.09 8.91 6.98
CA ILE A 32 -12.00 8.14 7.62
C ILE A 32 -11.09 7.65 6.51
N LEU A 33 -9.83 8.07 6.52
CA LEU A 33 -8.82 7.57 5.59
C LEU A 33 -8.05 6.40 6.22
N MET A 34 -8.30 5.21 5.68
CA MET A 34 -7.62 3.97 6.04
C MET A 34 -6.53 3.65 5.02
N VAL A 35 -5.34 3.31 5.50
CA VAL A 35 -4.27 2.76 4.66
C VAL A 35 -4.07 1.29 4.98
N THR A 36 -3.72 0.51 3.95
CA THR A 36 -3.54 -0.94 4.03
C THR A 36 -2.55 -1.42 2.97
N GLU A 37 -2.06 -2.66 3.08
CA GLU A 37 -1.30 -3.35 2.03
C GLU A 37 -2.14 -4.51 1.49
N ALA A 38 -2.80 -4.30 0.34
CA ALA A 38 -3.90 -5.14 -0.14
C ALA A 38 -3.42 -6.43 -0.85
N THR A 39 -2.45 -7.14 -0.26
CA THR A 39 -1.98 -8.46 -0.71
C THR A 39 -1.87 -9.48 0.42
N PHE A 40 -2.58 -9.28 1.53
CA PHE A 40 -2.48 -10.05 2.77
C PHE A 40 -3.79 -10.76 3.16
N PRO A 41 -4.27 -11.75 2.34
CA PRO A 41 -5.50 -12.48 2.63
C PRO A 41 -5.38 -13.32 3.92
N PRO A 42 -6.46 -13.50 4.69
CA PRO A 42 -7.83 -13.01 4.46
C PRO A 42 -8.10 -11.60 5.00
N TYR A 43 -7.07 -10.90 5.52
CA TYR A 43 -7.21 -9.62 6.21
C TYR A 43 -7.49 -8.48 5.25
N GLU A 44 -6.68 -8.32 4.20
CA GLU A 44 -6.88 -7.35 3.13
C GLU A 44 -6.31 -7.87 1.80
N PHE A 45 -7.10 -7.75 0.75
CA PHE A 45 -6.71 -8.17 -0.59
C PHE A 45 -7.56 -7.48 -1.64
N ARG A 46 -7.08 -7.49 -2.89
CA ARG A 46 -7.84 -6.96 -4.02
C ARG A 46 -8.74 -8.03 -4.64
N GLU A 47 -9.98 -7.64 -4.91
CA GLU A 47 -10.91 -8.37 -5.76
C GLU A 47 -11.45 -7.40 -6.81
N GLY A 48 -10.95 -7.49 -8.03
CA GLY A 48 -11.16 -6.46 -9.04
C GLY A 48 -10.62 -5.10 -8.57
N ASN A 49 -11.49 -4.09 -8.53
CA ASN A 49 -11.14 -2.74 -8.05
C ASN A 49 -11.35 -2.55 -6.54
N ALA A 50 -12.01 -3.48 -5.88
CA ALA A 50 -12.32 -3.34 -4.47
C ALA A 50 -11.21 -3.92 -3.59
N ILE A 51 -10.96 -3.26 -2.47
CA ILE A 51 -10.16 -3.82 -1.37
C ILE A 51 -11.13 -4.48 -0.40
N MET A 52 -10.97 -5.78 -0.24
CA MET A 52 -11.82 -6.66 0.56
C MET A 52 -11.02 -7.27 1.70
N GLY A 53 -11.71 -7.86 2.67
CA GLY A 53 -11.07 -8.59 3.77
C GLY A 53 -11.61 -8.20 5.14
N ILE A 54 -11.06 -8.82 6.17
CA ILE A 54 -11.49 -8.67 7.56
C ILE A 54 -11.29 -7.23 8.02
N ASP A 55 -10.13 -6.63 7.74
CA ASP A 55 -9.76 -5.29 8.16
C ASP A 55 -10.65 -4.21 7.51
N PRO A 56 -10.87 -4.23 6.18
CA PRO A 56 -11.87 -3.38 5.54
C PRO A 56 -13.29 -3.54 6.12
N GLU A 57 -13.72 -4.77 6.46
CA GLU A 57 -15.05 -4.98 7.03
C GLU A 57 -15.21 -4.36 8.43
N ILE A 58 -14.21 -4.50 9.28
CA ILE A 58 -14.20 -3.83 10.59
C ILE A 58 -14.32 -2.31 10.39
N MET A 59 -13.55 -1.74 9.49
CA MET A 59 -13.55 -0.29 9.25
C MET A 59 -14.82 0.20 8.54
N ARG A 60 -15.46 -0.61 7.68
CA ARG A 60 -16.81 -0.32 7.13
C ARG A 60 -17.86 -0.26 8.24
N GLU A 61 -17.79 -1.16 9.23
CA GLU A 61 -18.68 -1.13 10.37
C GLU A 61 -18.48 0.14 11.22
N VAL A 62 -17.22 0.56 11.44
CA VAL A 62 -16.91 1.84 12.10
C VAL A 62 -17.51 3.03 11.33
N ALA A 63 -17.28 3.08 10.03
CA ALA A 63 -17.78 4.15 9.16
C ALA A 63 -19.31 4.22 9.18
N ARG A 64 -19.98 3.05 9.09
CA ARG A 64 -21.44 2.96 9.17
C ARG A 64 -22.00 3.48 10.51
N ARG A 65 -21.34 3.19 11.62
CA ARG A 65 -21.78 3.63 12.97
C ARG A 65 -21.60 5.11 13.18
N THR A 66 -20.52 5.65 12.66
CA THR A 66 -20.16 7.07 12.83
C THR A 66 -20.77 7.98 11.76
N GLY A 67 -21.40 7.40 10.72
CA GLY A 67 -21.93 8.16 9.59
C GLY A 67 -20.84 8.81 8.74
N ARG A 68 -19.58 8.33 8.83
CA ARG A 68 -18.43 8.84 8.06
C ARG A 68 -18.21 8.02 6.79
N GLU A 69 -17.68 8.63 5.76
CA GLU A 69 -17.23 7.93 4.55
C GLU A 69 -15.90 7.20 4.84
N LEU A 70 -15.78 5.93 4.43
CA LEU A 70 -14.51 5.20 4.48
C LEU A 70 -13.81 5.27 3.13
N VAL A 71 -12.60 5.83 3.12
CA VAL A 71 -11.70 5.81 1.97
C VAL A 71 -10.53 4.87 2.31
N ILE A 72 -10.25 3.91 1.43
CA ILE A 72 -9.18 2.92 1.63
C ILE A 72 -8.12 3.13 0.56
N GLU A 73 -6.89 3.40 0.99
CA GLU A 73 -5.72 3.53 0.11
C GLU A 73 -4.77 2.37 0.31
N ASP A 74 -4.31 1.79 -0.82
CA ASP A 74 -3.32 0.72 -0.85
C ASP A 74 -1.91 1.29 -0.91
N MET A 75 -1.02 0.77 -0.07
CA MET A 75 0.40 1.14 -0.06
C MET A 75 1.26 0.00 0.49
N SER A 76 2.59 0.12 0.35
CA SER A 76 3.52 -0.86 0.91
C SER A 76 3.42 -0.94 2.44
N PHE A 77 3.51 -2.15 2.99
CA PHE A 77 3.34 -2.42 4.44
C PHE A 77 4.30 -1.61 5.32
N ASP A 78 5.54 -1.46 4.92
CA ASP A 78 6.56 -0.69 5.63
C ASP A 78 6.22 0.82 5.74
N SER A 79 5.29 1.30 4.92
CA SER A 79 4.84 2.69 4.87
C SER A 79 3.56 2.98 5.68
N VAL A 80 2.72 1.97 5.98
CA VAL A 80 1.39 2.19 6.60
C VAL A 80 1.45 2.91 7.96
N ILE A 81 2.38 2.51 8.84
CA ILE A 81 2.54 3.16 10.15
C ILE A 81 3.04 4.60 9.97
N THR A 82 3.96 4.83 9.05
CA THR A 82 4.50 6.17 8.76
C THR A 82 3.42 7.10 8.21
N ALA A 83 2.50 6.60 7.39
CA ALA A 83 1.37 7.37 6.87
C ALA A 83 0.45 7.85 8.00
N VAL A 84 0.17 6.98 9.00
CA VAL A 84 -0.62 7.35 10.17
C VAL A 84 0.11 8.35 11.06
N VAL A 85 1.40 8.14 11.33
CA VAL A 85 2.23 9.05 12.16
C VAL A 85 2.31 10.43 11.55
N SER A 86 2.47 10.54 10.23
CA SER A 86 2.57 11.82 9.51
C SER A 86 1.23 12.53 9.35
N GLY A 87 0.11 11.89 9.70
CA GLY A 87 -1.23 12.44 9.50
C GLY A 87 -1.73 12.36 8.06
N LYS A 88 -1.03 11.64 7.18
CA LYS A 88 -1.49 11.33 5.83
C LYS A 88 -2.68 10.38 5.85
N ALA A 89 -2.80 9.53 6.88
CA ALA A 89 -3.95 8.66 7.12
C ALA A 89 -4.42 8.79 8.57
N ASP A 90 -5.69 8.46 8.81
CA ASP A 90 -6.28 8.44 10.15
C ASP A 90 -5.98 7.12 10.86
N VAL A 91 -6.04 6.02 10.10
CA VAL A 91 -5.84 4.66 10.58
C VAL A 91 -5.01 3.83 9.60
N ALA A 92 -4.32 2.83 10.14
CA ALA A 92 -3.81 1.72 9.36
C ALA A 92 -4.44 0.42 9.88
N ALA A 93 -5.09 -0.32 8.98
CA ALA A 93 -5.62 -1.64 9.21
C ALA A 93 -5.06 -2.56 8.12
N SER A 94 -4.12 -3.43 8.51
CA SER A 94 -3.29 -4.22 7.59
C SER A 94 -2.63 -5.38 8.33
N GLY A 95 -3.43 -6.20 9.04
CA GLY A 95 -2.92 -7.29 9.86
C GLY A 95 -1.79 -6.82 10.80
N ILE A 96 -1.92 -5.65 11.42
CA ILE A 96 -0.81 -5.02 12.12
C ILE A 96 -0.62 -5.60 13.50
N THR A 97 0.47 -6.32 13.70
CA THR A 97 0.88 -6.81 15.01
C THR A 97 1.20 -5.65 15.96
N VAL A 98 0.65 -5.74 17.17
CA VAL A 98 0.96 -4.81 18.25
C VAL A 98 2.35 -5.09 18.79
N THR A 99 3.27 -4.13 18.62
CA THR A 99 4.62 -4.20 19.18
C THR A 99 4.93 -2.98 20.06
N PRO A 100 5.84 -3.09 21.04
CA PRO A 100 6.26 -1.93 21.85
C PRO A 100 6.77 -0.76 21.01
N GLU A 101 7.51 -1.06 19.93
CA GLU A 101 8.03 -0.03 19.03
C GLU A 101 6.90 0.71 18.30
N ARG A 102 5.91 -0.03 17.78
CA ARG A 102 4.75 0.55 17.08
C ARG A 102 3.85 1.34 18.04
N ARG A 103 3.63 0.85 19.30
CA ARG A 103 2.92 1.58 20.35
C ARG A 103 3.57 2.92 20.71
N GLY A 104 4.87 3.02 20.57
CA GLY A 104 5.58 4.29 20.75
C GLY A 104 5.17 5.35 19.71
N LYS A 105 4.73 4.93 18.53
CA LYS A 105 4.46 5.79 17.37
C LYS A 105 2.97 6.08 17.16
N VAL A 106 2.10 5.09 17.38
CA VAL A 106 0.64 5.14 17.15
C VAL A 106 -0.11 4.59 18.37
N ASP A 107 -1.40 4.88 18.45
CA ASP A 107 -2.32 4.20 19.36
C ASP A 107 -2.89 2.96 18.68
N PHE A 108 -3.26 1.95 19.47
CA PHE A 108 -3.83 0.71 18.95
C PHE A 108 -5.21 0.46 19.54
N SER A 109 -6.10 -0.04 18.72
CA SER A 109 -7.38 -0.58 19.17
C SER A 109 -7.19 -1.79 20.11
N ILE A 110 -8.29 -2.27 20.69
CA ILE A 110 -8.30 -3.61 21.26
C ILE A 110 -7.96 -4.63 20.16
N PRO A 111 -7.21 -5.71 20.48
CA PRO A 111 -6.89 -6.75 19.48
C PRO A 111 -8.17 -7.39 18.95
N TYR A 112 -8.19 -7.68 17.62
CA TYR A 112 -9.33 -8.36 17.02
C TYR A 112 -9.03 -9.81 16.62
N VAL A 113 -7.76 -10.21 16.54
CA VAL A 113 -7.34 -11.60 16.25
C VAL A 113 -6.00 -11.92 16.92
N GLU A 114 -5.79 -13.18 17.27
CA GLU A 114 -4.48 -13.73 17.63
C GLU A 114 -3.76 -14.20 16.37
N ALA A 115 -2.46 -13.99 16.32
CA ALA A 115 -1.61 -14.26 15.17
C ALA A 115 -0.28 -14.89 15.59
N ALA A 116 0.44 -15.45 14.64
CA ALA A 116 1.75 -16.03 14.86
C ALA A 116 2.57 -16.02 13.57
N GLN A 117 3.89 -15.96 13.68
CA GLN A 117 4.80 -16.20 12.56
C GLN A 117 5.04 -17.69 12.40
N VAL A 118 5.02 -18.19 11.16
CA VAL A 118 5.29 -19.60 10.82
C VAL A 118 6.35 -19.72 9.74
N ILE A 119 6.94 -20.90 9.65
CA ILE A 119 7.93 -21.22 8.62
C ILE A 119 7.24 -21.97 7.49
N ILE A 120 7.41 -21.50 6.25
CA ILE A 120 7.03 -22.20 5.02
C ILE A 120 8.29 -22.76 4.36
N VAL A 121 8.24 -24.00 3.94
CA VAL A 121 9.33 -24.70 3.25
C VAL A 121 8.84 -25.49 2.05
N PRO A 122 9.70 -25.86 1.10
CA PRO A 122 9.36 -26.87 0.10
C PRO A 122 8.99 -28.18 0.77
N LYS A 123 7.99 -28.88 0.24
CA LYS A 123 7.56 -30.20 0.73
C LYS A 123 8.73 -31.19 0.67
N GLY A 124 8.97 -31.89 1.78
CA GLY A 124 10.12 -32.79 1.90
C GLY A 124 11.45 -32.09 2.16
N SER A 125 11.46 -30.79 2.47
CA SER A 125 12.65 -30.08 2.92
C SER A 125 13.31 -30.75 4.12
N PRO A 126 14.63 -30.66 4.29
CA PRO A 126 15.30 -31.12 5.52
C PRO A 126 15.04 -30.19 6.72
N ILE A 127 14.50 -28.98 6.49
CA ILE A 127 14.15 -28.00 7.52
C ILE A 127 12.92 -28.52 8.26
N ARG A 128 13.02 -28.70 9.60
CA ARG A 128 11.94 -29.19 10.45
C ARG A 128 11.50 -28.17 11.50
N GLY A 129 12.28 -27.15 11.75
CA GLY A 129 11.98 -26.15 12.77
C GLY A 129 12.90 -24.94 12.73
N ARG A 130 12.78 -24.14 13.76
CA ARG A 130 13.47 -22.85 13.91
C ARG A 130 15.00 -22.96 13.84
N GLU A 131 15.57 -24.00 14.39
CA GLU A 131 17.03 -24.15 14.44
C GLU A 131 17.62 -24.51 13.06
N ASP A 132 16.85 -25.18 12.20
CA ASP A 132 17.30 -25.64 10.89
C ASP A 132 17.33 -24.53 9.83
N ILE A 133 16.66 -23.38 10.08
CA ILE A 133 16.67 -22.25 9.12
C ILE A 133 17.92 -21.38 9.27
N ARG A 134 18.73 -21.57 10.31
CA ARG A 134 19.99 -20.85 10.49
C ARG A 134 20.98 -21.21 9.37
N GLY A 135 21.56 -20.20 8.74
CA GLY A 135 22.46 -20.37 7.60
C GLY A 135 21.75 -20.71 6.28
N ARG A 136 20.40 -20.74 6.27
CA ARG A 136 19.59 -20.91 5.06
C ARG A 136 19.17 -19.55 4.50
N ARG A 137 18.79 -19.51 3.22
CA ARG A 137 18.20 -18.33 2.62
C ARG A 137 16.76 -18.22 3.11
N ILE A 138 16.44 -17.17 3.86
CA ILE A 138 15.14 -16.98 4.49
C ILE A 138 14.47 -15.76 3.86
N GLY A 139 13.30 -15.95 3.24
CA GLY A 139 12.46 -14.87 2.71
C GLY A 139 11.51 -14.34 3.78
N VAL A 140 11.34 -13.02 3.86
CA VAL A 140 10.41 -12.35 4.78
C VAL A 140 9.74 -11.18 4.07
N GLN A 141 8.57 -10.75 4.56
CA GLN A 141 7.99 -9.46 4.16
C GLN A 141 8.71 -8.32 4.87
N HIS A 142 9.16 -7.33 4.11
CA HIS A 142 9.88 -6.16 4.63
C HIS A 142 9.07 -5.41 5.69
N GLY A 143 9.66 -5.16 6.85
CA GLY A 143 9.05 -4.42 7.95
C GLY A 143 7.98 -5.17 8.74
N ALA A 144 7.62 -6.41 8.37
CA ALA A 144 6.73 -7.27 9.14
C ALA A 144 7.41 -7.85 10.38
N THR A 145 6.63 -8.44 11.30
CA THR A 145 7.18 -9.04 12.51
C THR A 145 8.02 -10.28 12.22
N GLY A 146 7.76 -10.98 11.12
CA GLY A 146 8.64 -12.05 10.62
C GLY A 146 10.04 -11.54 10.25
N ASP A 147 10.16 -10.38 9.58
CA ASP A 147 11.45 -9.73 9.31
C ASP A 147 12.17 -9.37 10.63
N ILE A 148 11.44 -8.73 11.55
CA ILE A 148 11.99 -8.33 12.84
C ILE A 148 12.49 -9.57 13.62
N TYR A 149 11.68 -10.64 13.63
CA TYR A 149 12.02 -11.89 14.34
C TYR A 149 13.27 -12.54 13.77
N VAL A 150 13.33 -12.75 12.46
CA VAL A 150 14.47 -13.40 11.78
C VAL A 150 15.72 -12.56 11.93
N THR A 151 15.62 -11.23 11.74
CA THR A 151 16.76 -10.32 11.89
C THR A 151 17.36 -10.34 13.29
N ARG A 152 16.51 -10.37 14.33
CA ARG A 152 16.97 -10.31 15.72
C ARG A 152 17.44 -11.65 16.30
N ASN A 153 16.79 -12.75 15.89
CA ASN A 153 16.98 -14.04 16.56
C ASN A 153 17.73 -15.07 15.72
N ILE A 154 17.82 -14.87 14.40
CA ILE A 154 18.38 -15.87 13.50
C ILE A 154 19.54 -15.30 12.67
N GLN A 155 19.24 -14.46 11.68
CA GLN A 155 20.21 -13.83 10.78
C GLN A 155 19.55 -12.76 9.90
N GLN A 156 20.32 -12.11 9.00
CA GLN A 156 19.76 -11.20 7.99
C GLN A 156 18.97 -11.99 6.96
N PRO A 157 17.66 -11.69 6.76
CA PRO A 157 16.82 -12.35 5.76
C PRO A 157 16.88 -11.66 4.40
N GLU A 158 16.37 -12.34 3.37
CA GLU A 158 16.01 -11.74 2.10
C GLU A 158 14.62 -11.08 2.22
N ARG A 159 14.56 -9.78 1.99
CA ARG A 159 13.35 -8.99 2.16
C ARG A 159 12.59 -8.87 0.85
N PHE A 160 11.30 -9.19 0.90
CA PHE A 160 10.36 -9.07 -0.21
C PHE A 160 9.34 -7.95 0.07
N PRO A 161 8.79 -7.31 -0.96
CA PRO A 161 7.77 -6.27 -0.78
C PRO A 161 6.53 -6.76 -0.01
N ASN A 162 6.14 -8.03 -0.20
CA ASN A 162 5.01 -8.65 0.48
C ASN A 162 5.24 -10.16 0.74
N GLY A 163 4.37 -10.75 1.56
CA GLY A 163 4.44 -12.16 1.93
C GLY A 163 4.24 -13.12 0.76
N ALA A 164 3.36 -12.80 -0.17
CA ALA A 164 3.10 -13.62 -1.35
C ALA A 164 4.37 -13.81 -2.21
N LEU A 165 5.16 -12.74 -2.41
CA LEU A 165 6.42 -12.82 -3.14
C LEU A 165 7.49 -13.62 -2.38
N ALA A 166 7.53 -13.53 -1.05
CA ALA A 166 8.42 -14.36 -0.24
C ALA A 166 8.10 -15.86 -0.40
N VAL A 167 6.81 -16.23 -0.38
CA VAL A 167 6.36 -17.62 -0.61
C VAL A 167 6.63 -18.08 -2.03
N ALA A 168 6.38 -17.22 -3.02
CA ALA A 168 6.69 -17.52 -4.42
C ALA A 168 8.20 -17.76 -4.62
N ALA A 169 9.07 -17.05 -3.88
CA ALA A 169 10.51 -17.27 -3.90
C ALA A 169 10.91 -18.64 -3.35
N VAL A 170 10.20 -19.16 -2.30
CA VAL A 170 10.36 -20.54 -1.81
C VAL A 170 9.96 -21.54 -2.90
N ALA A 171 8.79 -21.36 -3.50
CA ALA A 171 8.31 -22.26 -4.55
C ALA A 171 9.22 -22.30 -5.78
N ALA A 172 9.92 -21.20 -6.08
CA ALA A 172 10.90 -21.06 -7.16
C ALA A 172 12.33 -21.52 -6.75
N GLY A 173 12.56 -21.94 -5.50
CA GLY A 173 13.90 -22.33 -5.02
C GLY A 173 14.90 -21.17 -4.87
N LYS A 174 14.42 -19.93 -4.89
CA LYS A 174 15.26 -18.74 -4.68
C LYS A 174 15.66 -18.59 -3.23
N VAL A 175 14.76 -18.92 -2.30
CA VAL A 175 15.02 -19.03 -0.87
C VAL A 175 14.65 -20.43 -0.37
N ASP A 176 15.21 -20.84 0.75
CA ASP A 176 15.04 -22.18 1.29
C ASP A 176 13.85 -22.28 2.24
N ALA A 177 13.45 -21.17 2.83
CA ALA A 177 12.29 -21.02 3.71
C ALA A 177 11.73 -19.59 3.62
N ALA A 178 10.45 -19.41 4.01
CA ALA A 178 9.89 -18.09 4.29
C ALA A 178 9.33 -18.06 5.72
N VAL A 179 9.41 -16.89 6.37
CA VAL A 179 8.78 -16.62 7.66
C VAL A 179 7.72 -15.54 7.46
N ILE A 180 6.47 -15.91 7.66
CA ILE A 180 5.30 -15.07 7.46
C ILE A 180 4.22 -15.41 8.48
N ASP A 181 3.19 -14.57 8.54
CA ASP A 181 2.02 -14.73 9.38
C ASP A 181 1.20 -15.97 8.99
N GLN A 182 0.70 -16.68 10.00
CA GLN A 182 0.11 -18.01 9.87
C GLN A 182 -1.12 -18.07 8.95
N ASP A 183 -2.05 -17.12 9.07
CA ASP A 183 -3.28 -17.17 8.26
C ASP A 183 -3.01 -16.87 6.78
N PRO A 184 -2.26 -15.82 6.41
CA PRO A 184 -1.79 -15.64 5.03
C PRO A 184 -0.95 -16.83 4.53
N ALA A 185 -0.08 -17.40 5.36
CA ALA A 185 0.69 -18.57 4.99
C ALA A 185 -0.21 -19.74 4.56
N ARG A 186 -1.29 -20.02 5.31
CA ARG A 186 -2.28 -21.04 4.96
C ARG A 186 -2.93 -20.76 3.61
N MET A 187 -3.25 -19.49 3.32
CA MET A 187 -3.85 -19.09 2.06
C MET A 187 -2.88 -19.30 0.89
N TYR A 188 -1.62 -18.87 1.04
CA TYR A 188 -0.61 -19.00 -0.02
C TYR A 188 -0.22 -20.46 -0.31
N VAL A 189 -0.24 -21.32 0.71
CA VAL A 189 0.11 -22.74 0.58
C VAL A 189 -1.06 -23.58 0.10
N ALA A 190 -2.32 -23.20 0.38
CA ALA A 190 -3.52 -23.95 0.00
C ALA A 190 -3.63 -24.23 -1.51
N GLY A 191 -3.05 -23.39 -2.36
CA GLY A 191 -3.01 -23.55 -3.82
C GLY A 191 -1.71 -24.15 -4.35
N ASN A 192 -0.78 -24.62 -3.50
CA ASN A 192 0.55 -25.05 -3.92
C ASN A 192 1.01 -26.32 -3.22
N ASP A 193 0.78 -27.48 -3.86
CA ASP A 193 1.14 -28.81 -3.32
C ASP A 193 2.64 -29.03 -3.10
N ARG A 194 3.51 -28.11 -3.56
CA ARG A 194 4.95 -28.21 -3.39
C ARG A 194 5.47 -27.56 -2.10
N LEU A 195 4.61 -26.88 -1.35
CA LEU A 195 4.95 -26.18 -0.13
C LEU A 195 4.25 -26.82 1.07
N GLU A 196 4.85 -26.62 2.24
CA GLU A 196 4.27 -27.00 3.53
C GLU A 196 4.60 -25.93 4.60
N ILE A 197 3.70 -25.79 5.57
CA ILE A 197 3.91 -24.96 6.75
C ILE A 197 4.38 -25.86 7.88
N LEU A 198 5.46 -25.46 8.54
CA LEU A 198 5.92 -26.20 9.72
C LEU A 198 4.96 -26.00 10.90
N PRO A 199 4.72 -27.06 11.72
CA PRO A 199 3.65 -27.05 12.73
C PRO A 199 3.89 -26.10 13.89
N GLU A 200 5.16 -25.81 14.23
CA GLU A 200 5.51 -24.98 15.39
C GLU A 200 5.54 -23.50 14.99
N PRO A 201 4.70 -22.64 15.60
CA PRO A 201 4.78 -21.21 15.39
C PRO A 201 6.04 -20.64 16.07
N LEU A 202 6.58 -19.57 15.47
CA LEU A 202 7.77 -18.89 15.99
C LEU A 202 7.45 -17.84 17.04
N THR A 203 6.23 -17.27 17.00
CA THR A 203 5.79 -16.17 17.86
C THR A 203 4.35 -16.38 18.31
N SER A 204 3.93 -15.60 19.30
CA SER A 204 2.53 -15.38 19.68
C SER A 204 2.28 -13.87 19.62
N GLU A 205 1.35 -13.45 18.79
CA GLU A 205 1.10 -12.06 18.41
C GLU A 205 -0.40 -11.77 18.44
N SER A 206 -0.75 -10.51 18.33
CA SER A 206 -2.15 -10.10 18.12
C SER A 206 -2.23 -8.90 17.17
N TYR A 207 -3.24 -8.88 16.29
CA TYR A 207 -3.50 -7.77 15.41
C TYR A 207 -4.47 -6.77 16.02
N ALA A 208 -4.18 -5.49 15.78
CA ALA A 208 -5.02 -4.38 16.14
C ALA A 208 -4.93 -3.27 15.09
N ILE A 209 -5.94 -2.42 15.03
CA ILE A 209 -5.96 -1.27 14.12
C ILE A 209 -5.11 -0.16 14.73
N ALA A 210 -4.15 0.35 13.96
CA ALA A 210 -3.31 1.47 14.35
C ALA A 210 -4.03 2.79 14.06
N VAL A 211 -4.10 3.66 15.05
CA VAL A 211 -4.76 4.96 15.00
C VAL A 211 -3.74 6.07 15.28
N ARG A 212 -3.86 7.18 14.58
CA ARG A 212 -3.01 8.35 14.84
C ARG A 212 -3.17 8.82 16.29
N LYS A 213 -2.04 9.08 16.96
CA LYS A 213 -2.04 9.62 18.32
C LYS A 213 -2.81 10.94 18.39
N GLY A 214 -3.54 11.10 19.48
CA GLY A 214 -4.35 12.31 19.71
C GLY A 214 -5.74 12.25 19.06
N ASN A 215 -6.20 11.09 18.60
CA ASN A 215 -7.55 10.87 18.10
C ASN A 215 -8.31 9.83 18.96
N PRO A 216 -8.60 10.13 20.25
CA PRO A 216 -9.25 9.19 21.16
C PRO A 216 -10.70 8.86 20.76
N GLU A 217 -11.39 9.78 20.09
CA GLU A 217 -12.78 9.56 19.63
C GLU A 217 -12.80 8.43 18.59
N LEU A 218 -12.00 8.51 17.54
CA LEU A 218 -11.91 7.46 16.51
C LEU A 218 -11.44 6.13 17.10
N LEU A 219 -10.49 6.16 18.04
CA LEU A 219 -10.03 4.96 18.74
C LEU A 219 -11.15 4.31 19.54
N GLN A 220 -12.00 5.10 20.20
CA GLN A 220 -13.15 4.61 20.95
C GLN A 220 -14.21 4.02 20.00
N ASP A 221 -14.50 4.67 18.88
CA ASP A 221 -15.43 4.16 17.86
C ASP A 221 -14.98 2.80 17.33
N ILE A 222 -13.68 2.66 17.01
CA ILE A 222 -13.09 1.40 16.54
C ILE A 222 -13.19 0.33 17.64
N ASN A 223 -12.84 0.64 18.87
CA ASN A 223 -12.91 -0.30 19.98
C ASN A 223 -14.35 -0.79 20.23
N SER A 224 -15.32 0.10 20.18
CA SER A 224 -16.74 -0.24 20.34
C SER A 224 -17.20 -1.15 19.21
N ALA A 225 -16.83 -0.86 17.96
CA ALA A 225 -17.18 -1.68 16.81
C ALA A 225 -16.58 -3.09 16.93
N ILE A 226 -15.28 -3.20 17.27
CA ILE A 226 -14.62 -4.51 17.44
C ILE A 226 -15.26 -5.30 18.59
N ALA A 227 -15.56 -4.66 19.73
CA ALA A 227 -16.17 -5.31 20.88
C ALA A 227 -17.54 -5.90 20.51
N ASP A 228 -18.37 -5.15 19.82
CA ASP A 228 -19.70 -5.60 19.40
C ASP A 228 -19.64 -6.69 18.32
N LEU A 229 -18.71 -6.57 17.34
CA LEU A 229 -18.47 -7.61 16.36
C LEU A 229 -18.03 -8.93 17.00
N LYS A 230 -17.22 -8.86 18.07
CA LYS A 230 -16.84 -10.03 18.86
C LYS A 230 -18.03 -10.59 19.66
N ALA A 231 -18.73 -9.73 20.39
CA ALA A 231 -19.84 -10.15 21.25
C ALA A 231 -21.01 -10.77 20.48
N SER A 232 -21.28 -10.30 19.26
CA SER A 232 -22.31 -10.85 18.37
C SER A 232 -21.89 -12.11 17.61
N GLY A 233 -20.61 -12.50 17.66
CA GLY A 233 -20.05 -13.57 16.81
C GLY A 233 -19.81 -13.17 15.36
N ARG A 234 -20.19 -11.94 14.97
CA ARG A 234 -20.08 -11.46 13.59
C ARG A 234 -18.64 -11.41 13.08
N LEU A 235 -17.66 -11.12 13.96
CA LEU A 235 -16.25 -11.12 13.58
C LEU A 235 -15.79 -12.50 13.11
N GLU A 236 -16.22 -13.56 13.78
CA GLU A 236 -15.87 -14.94 13.40
C GLU A 236 -16.58 -15.38 12.12
N GLU A 237 -17.81 -14.93 11.90
CA GLU A 237 -18.50 -15.13 10.61
C GLU A 237 -17.73 -14.47 9.46
N ILE A 238 -17.28 -13.23 9.62
CA ILE A 238 -16.47 -12.50 8.64
C ILE A 238 -15.18 -13.27 8.36
N ARG A 239 -14.45 -13.67 9.40
CA ARG A 239 -13.20 -14.44 9.26
C ARG A 239 -13.40 -15.73 8.49
N THR A 240 -14.42 -16.50 8.84
CA THR A 240 -14.74 -17.77 8.18
C THR A 240 -15.14 -17.56 6.72
N ALA A 241 -15.94 -16.54 6.43
CA ALA A 241 -16.38 -16.22 5.08
C ALA A 241 -15.20 -15.88 4.16
N TYR A 242 -14.29 -15.01 4.61
CA TYR A 242 -13.12 -14.63 3.83
C TYR A 242 -12.10 -15.76 3.69
N ALA A 243 -11.90 -16.57 4.72
CA ALA A 243 -11.07 -17.76 4.62
C ALA A 243 -11.61 -18.77 3.59
N ALA A 244 -12.92 -19.01 3.59
CA ALA A 244 -13.56 -19.92 2.63
C ALA A 244 -13.54 -19.38 1.19
N MET A 245 -13.68 -18.08 0.99
CA MET A 245 -13.64 -17.41 -0.31
C MET A 245 -12.26 -17.57 -0.96
N GLN A 246 -11.20 -17.33 -0.22
CA GLN A 246 -9.82 -17.44 -0.72
C GLN A 246 -9.43 -18.88 -1.09
N VAL A 247 -9.88 -19.87 -0.31
CA VAL A 247 -9.64 -21.30 -0.64
C VAL A 247 -10.28 -21.66 -1.98
N LYS A 248 -11.49 -21.15 -2.28
CA LYS A 248 -12.16 -21.37 -3.57
C LYS A 248 -11.40 -20.70 -4.72
N SER A 249 -10.91 -19.49 -4.53
CA SER A 249 -10.13 -18.76 -5.52
C SER A 249 -8.81 -19.47 -5.83
N ALA A 250 -8.08 -19.91 -4.81
CA ALA A 250 -6.84 -20.69 -4.99
C ALA A 250 -7.08 -22.01 -5.72
N ALA A 251 -8.17 -22.73 -5.42
CA ALA A 251 -8.55 -23.96 -6.10
C ALA A 251 -8.97 -23.72 -7.57
N GLY A 252 -9.53 -22.56 -7.88
CA GLY A 252 -9.86 -22.13 -9.25
C GLY A 252 -8.61 -21.84 -10.08
N ALA A 253 -7.66 -21.10 -9.51
CA ALA A 253 -6.39 -20.74 -10.16
C ALA A 253 -5.54 -21.97 -10.51
N GLY A 254 -5.54 -23.00 -9.64
CA GLY A 254 -4.83 -24.26 -9.90
C GLY A 254 -5.37 -25.04 -11.10
N LYS A 255 -6.65 -24.90 -11.44
CA LYS A 255 -7.26 -25.56 -12.61
C LYS A 255 -6.90 -24.86 -13.93
N HIS A 256 -6.68 -23.57 -13.94
CA HIS A 256 -6.25 -22.84 -15.13
C HIS A 256 -4.78 -23.12 -15.50
N ALA A 257 -3.93 -23.43 -14.52
CA ALA A 257 -2.54 -23.76 -14.76
C ALA A 257 -2.30 -25.17 -15.38
N ALA A 258 -3.28 -26.05 -15.31
CA ALA A 258 -3.09 -27.47 -15.67
C ALA A 258 -3.60 -27.87 -17.07
N GLY A 259 -4.23 -27.00 -17.85
CA GLY A 259 -4.92 -27.45 -19.08
C GLY A 259 -5.01 -26.47 -20.26
N GLY A 260 -4.40 -25.30 -20.23
CA GLY A 260 -4.49 -24.30 -21.30
C GLY A 260 -3.20 -24.15 -22.11
N ASN A 261 -3.34 -23.76 -23.40
CA ASN A 261 -2.22 -23.38 -24.24
C ASN A 261 -1.50 -22.18 -23.56
N TRP A 262 -0.20 -22.31 -23.29
CA TRP A 262 0.58 -21.29 -22.56
C TRP A 262 0.47 -19.87 -23.18
N LEU A 263 0.29 -19.80 -24.51
CA LEU A 263 0.05 -18.54 -25.23
C LEU A 263 -1.30 -17.92 -24.89
N GLU A 264 -2.34 -18.73 -24.73
CA GLU A 264 -3.69 -18.27 -24.40
C GLU A 264 -3.74 -17.73 -22.96
N ASN A 265 -3.12 -18.44 -22.02
CA ASN A 265 -2.98 -17.99 -20.64
C ASN A 265 -2.13 -16.70 -20.55
N MET A 266 -1.03 -16.62 -21.28
CA MET A 266 -0.21 -15.40 -21.36
C MET A 266 -0.99 -14.20 -21.93
N TRP A 267 -1.84 -14.43 -22.96
CA TRP A 267 -2.68 -13.37 -23.52
C TRP A 267 -3.78 -12.92 -22.54
N LEU A 268 -4.37 -13.84 -21.80
CA LEU A 268 -5.37 -13.52 -20.76
C LEU A 268 -4.73 -12.72 -19.62
N ASP A 269 -3.58 -13.15 -19.12
CA ASP A 269 -2.82 -12.45 -18.08
C ASP A 269 -2.36 -11.06 -18.54
N LEU A 270 -1.91 -10.93 -19.79
CA LEU A 270 -1.53 -9.65 -20.40
C LEU A 270 -2.75 -8.72 -20.54
N LYS A 271 -3.87 -9.24 -20.98
CA LYS A 271 -5.12 -8.50 -21.15
C LYS A 271 -5.64 -8.02 -19.78
N ASP A 272 -5.70 -8.92 -18.80
CA ASP A 272 -6.16 -8.58 -17.45
C ASP A 272 -5.20 -7.55 -16.78
N SER A 273 -3.89 -7.74 -16.96
CA SER A 273 -2.89 -6.78 -16.48
C SER A 273 -3.00 -5.42 -17.20
N PHE A 274 -3.31 -5.42 -18.50
CA PHE A 274 -3.54 -4.20 -19.26
C PHE A 274 -4.82 -3.49 -18.81
N ASP A 275 -5.92 -4.22 -18.65
CA ASP A 275 -7.19 -3.70 -18.21
C ASP A 275 -7.08 -3.11 -16.80
N VAL A 276 -6.45 -3.82 -15.87
CA VAL A 276 -6.24 -3.36 -14.48
C VAL A 276 -5.33 -2.13 -14.42
N ASN A 277 -4.24 -2.10 -15.19
CA ASN A 277 -3.24 -1.04 -15.06
C ASN A 277 -3.55 0.21 -15.89
N PHE A 278 -4.31 0.06 -17.00
CA PHE A 278 -4.54 1.15 -17.95
C PHE A 278 -6.00 1.56 -18.10
N MET A 279 -6.93 0.60 -18.12
CA MET A 279 -8.33 0.89 -18.43
C MET A 279 -9.16 1.22 -17.19
N GLN A 280 -8.88 0.55 -16.08
CA GLN A 280 -9.61 0.76 -14.82
C GLN A 280 -9.33 2.16 -14.26
N GLU A 281 -10.36 2.80 -13.70
CA GLU A 281 -10.33 4.17 -13.14
C GLU A 281 -9.91 5.25 -14.16
N GLY A 282 -9.88 4.90 -15.46
CA GLY A 282 -9.47 5.84 -16.50
C GLY A 282 -8.00 6.25 -16.42
N ARG A 283 -7.12 5.40 -15.87
CA ARG A 283 -5.66 5.66 -15.71
C ARG A 283 -4.98 6.00 -17.03
N TRP A 284 -5.45 5.46 -18.15
CA TRP A 284 -4.97 5.83 -19.46
C TRP A 284 -5.09 7.34 -19.74
N LYS A 285 -6.07 8.05 -19.10
CA LYS A 285 -6.22 9.51 -19.23
C LYS A 285 -5.04 10.27 -18.64
N TYR A 286 -4.45 9.77 -17.56
CA TYR A 286 -3.25 10.38 -16.98
C TYR A 286 -2.05 10.23 -17.91
N LEU A 287 -1.91 9.08 -18.57
CA LEU A 287 -0.87 8.87 -19.58
C LEU A 287 -1.10 9.75 -20.82
N ALA A 288 -2.35 9.83 -21.31
CA ALA A 288 -2.70 10.69 -22.42
C ALA A 288 -2.45 12.16 -22.09
N ASN A 289 -2.86 12.63 -20.91
CA ASN A 289 -2.60 13.98 -20.46
C ASN A 289 -1.10 14.25 -20.29
N GLY A 290 -0.34 13.32 -19.70
CA GLY A 290 1.13 13.44 -19.58
C GLY A 290 1.81 13.53 -20.95
N PHE A 291 1.35 12.72 -21.92
CA PHE A 291 1.82 12.79 -23.29
C PHE A 291 1.52 14.16 -23.95
N LEU A 292 0.26 14.65 -23.81
CA LEU A 292 -0.13 15.96 -24.34
C LEU A 292 0.70 17.10 -23.74
N VAL A 293 0.91 17.10 -22.42
CA VAL A 293 1.78 18.08 -21.76
C VAL A 293 3.22 18.00 -22.27
N THR A 294 3.74 16.80 -22.49
CA THR A 294 5.10 16.62 -23.04
C THR A 294 5.21 17.19 -24.46
N VAL A 295 4.22 16.94 -25.31
CA VAL A 295 4.14 17.50 -26.67
C VAL A 295 4.06 19.02 -26.62
N GLU A 296 3.21 19.57 -25.78
CA GLU A 296 3.01 21.01 -25.60
C GLU A 296 4.31 21.69 -25.14
N VAL A 297 4.94 21.18 -24.08
CA VAL A 297 6.21 21.73 -23.57
C VAL A 297 7.32 21.63 -24.63
N SER A 298 7.40 20.52 -25.36
CA SER A 298 8.37 20.34 -26.44
C SER A 298 8.16 21.34 -27.56
N PHE A 299 6.92 21.56 -27.98
CA PHE A 299 6.56 22.53 -29.02
C PHE A 299 6.98 23.96 -28.62
N PHE A 300 6.61 24.40 -27.42
CA PHE A 300 6.97 25.73 -26.93
C PHE A 300 8.47 25.89 -26.72
N SER A 301 9.17 24.85 -26.30
CA SER A 301 10.64 24.87 -26.15
C SER A 301 11.34 25.05 -27.50
N VAL A 302 10.88 24.35 -28.54
CA VAL A 302 11.42 24.51 -29.90
C VAL A 302 11.13 25.92 -30.44
N LEU A 303 9.90 26.42 -30.25
CA LEU A 303 9.51 27.77 -30.70
C LEU A 303 10.37 28.85 -30.03
N LEU A 304 10.58 28.74 -28.70
CA LEU A 304 11.44 29.62 -27.94
C LEU A 304 12.89 29.54 -28.38
N GLY A 305 13.40 28.33 -28.66
CA GLY A 305 14.75 28.13 -29.19
C GLY A 305 14.96 28.77 -30.55
N ILE A 306 13.98 28.66 -31.45
CA ILE A 306 14.03 29.34 -32.78
C ILE A 306 14.03 30.86 -32.57
N LEU A 307 13.17 31.39 -31.72
CA LEU A 307 13.08 32.84 -31.43
C LEU A 307 14.39 33.39 -30.87
N MET A 308 14.94 32.70 -29.87
CA MET A 308 16.24 33.07 -29.28
C MET A 308 17.37 32.98 -30.29
N GLY A 309 17.39 31.90 -31.09
CA GLY A 309 18.37 31.73 -32.18
C GLY A 309 18.29 32.86 -33.23
N PHE A 310 17.08 33.28 -33.60
CA PHE A 310 16.86 34.39 -34.48
C PHE A 310 17.39 35.72 -33.90
N VAL A 311 17.09 36.01 -32.62
CA VAL A 311 17.61 37.20 -31.93
C VAL A 311 19.15 37.21 -31.94
N VAL A 312 19.80 36.12 -31.61
CA VAL A 312 21.26 36.00 -31.62
C VAL A 312 21.79 36.19 -33.01
N ALA A 313 21.16 35.62 -34.05
CA ALA A 313 21.58 35.76 -35.44
C ALA A 313 21.45 37.22 -35.89
N VAL A 314 20.38 37.96 -35.54
CA VAL A 314 20.24 39.37 -35.84
C VAL A 314 21.31 40.22 -35.16
N ILE A 315 21.58 39.97 -33.86
CA ILE A 315 22.65 40.69 -33.13
C ILE A 315 23.99 40.45 -33.81
N ARG A 316 24.32 39.22 -34.15
CA ARG A 316 25.56 38.84 -34.81
C ARG A 316 25.69 39.52 -36.19
N ALA A 317 24.64 39.46 -37.03
CA ALA A 317 24.64 40.08 -38.33
C ALA A 317 24.76 41.60 -38.26
N THR A 318 24.21 42.25 -37.23
CA THR A 318 24.35 43.69 -37.02
C THR A 318 25.73 44.07 -36.53
N HIS A 319 26.35 43.26 -35.66
CA HIS A 319 27.72 43.43 -35.20
C HIS A 319 28.69 43.32 -36.37
N ASP A 320 28.57 42.31 -37.22
CA ASP A 320 29.43 42.08 -38.38
C ASP A 320 29.37 43.23 -39.42
N LYS A 321 28.23 43.95 -39.49
CA LYS A 321 28.08 45.11 -40.41
C LYS A 321 28.49 46.46 -39.81
N THR A 322 28.41 46.63 -38.50
CA THR A 322 28.56 47.95 -37.85
C THR A 322 29.80 48.07 -36.96
N GLY A 323 30.44 46.98 -36.57
CA GLY A 323 31.61 46.94 -35.69
C GLY A 323 31.39 47.53 -34.30
N ASN A 324 30.15 47.86 -33.93
CA ASN A 324 29.80 48.50 -32.67
C ASN A 324 28.69 47.73 -31.95
N PHE A 325 28.95 47.30 -30.73
CA PHE A 325 27.95 47.00 -29.73
C PHE A 325 27.47 48.29 -29.08
N ARG A 326 26.31 48.76 -29.39
CA ARG A 326 25.59 49.76 -28.58
C ARG A 326 24.28 49.15 -28.05
#